data_7b39fc8c7eaf284b6fbf895ae50abb32
#
_entry.id   7b39fc8c7eaf284b6fbf895ae50abb32
#
_cell.length_a   1.000
_cell.length_b   1.000
_cell.length_c   1.000
_cell.angle_alpha   90.00
_cell.angle_beta   90.00
_cell.angle_gamma   90.00
#
_symmetry.space_group_name_H-M   'P 1'
#
loop_
_entity.id
_entity.type
_entity.pdbx_description
1 polymer ?
#
loop_
_entity_poly.entity_id
_entity_poly.type
_entity_poly.pdbx_seq_one_letter_code
_entity_poly.pdbx_strand_id
1 'polypeptide(L)'
;MQPQRDLRGLWLLLLSWFLLLFEVARAGRLVVSCPAACLCASNILSCSKQQLPNVPHTLPSYTALLDLSHNNLSRLRAEWTPTRLPHLHSLLLSHNHLNFISSEAFSPVPNLRYLDLSSNQLRTLDESLFSGLQALEVLLLYNNHIMAVDRSAFEDVVQLQKLYLSQNHISRFPVELCGLPKLTLLDLSSNKLKSLPLSNLQKLPAWFKNGLYLHNNPLHCDCELYQLFSHWQYRQLSSVVDFQEDLYCMSSKQLHNVFNLNCSEYKERAWEAHLGDTLTIHCDTKQQGMTKVWVTPSNERVLDVVANSTVTMFENGSLQIKGVQVEDGGVYTCYAMGETFNETLSVELKVYNFTLHGHHDTLNTAYTTLVGCILSVVLVLIYLYLTPCRCWCRGVEKPSSHQGDSLSSSMLSTTPNHDPMAGGDKDDGFDRRVAFLEPAGPGQGQNGKLKPGNTLPVPEATGKGQRRMSDPESVSSVFSDTPIVV
;
A
#
# COMPACT_ATOMS: atom_id res chain seq x y z
N MET A 1 95.49 -11.69 25.48
CA MET A 1 94.89 -12.04 24.20
C MET A 1 93.35 -11.86 24.37
N GLN A 2 92.81 -10.78 23.90
CA GLN A 2 91.38 -10.43 24.01
C GLN A 2 90.70 -10.73 22.66
N PRO A 3 89.44 -11.20 22.66
CA PRO A 3 88.70 -11.46 21.41
C PRO A 3 87.98 -10.20 20.94
N GLN A 4 88.51 -9.53 19.94
CA GLN A 4 87.94 -8.39 19.26
C GLN A 4 87.20 -8.82 18.01
N ARG A 5 86.37 -9.87 18.03
CA ARG A 5 85.75 -10.42 16.83
C ARG A 5 84.22 -10.32 16.72
N ASP A 6 83.46 -9.94 17.75
CA ASP A 6 82.03 -10.10 17.70
C ASP A 6 81.23 -8.80 17.49
N LEU A 7 81.88 -7.66 17.58
CA LEU A 7 81.17 -6.35 17.43
C LEU A 7 80.77 -6.05 15.97
N ARG A 8 81.51 -6.53 14.97
CA ARG A 8 81.18 -6.29 13.54
C ARG A 8 79.99 -7.13 13.08
N GLY A 9 79.83 -8.34 13.56
CA GLY A 9 78.67 -9.19 13.25
C GLY A 9 77.39 -8.64 13.85
N LEU A 10 77.46 -8.15 15.08
CA LEU A 10 76.33 -7.54 15.75
C LEU A 10 75.82 -6.22 15.05
N TRP A 11 76.79 -5.41 14.56
CA TRP A 11 76.46 -4.21 13.78
C TRP A 11 75.82 -4.49 12.43
N LEU A 12 76.23 -5.53 11.74
CA LEU A 12 75.64 -5.97 10.48
C LEU A 12 74.22 -6.54 10.68
N LEU A 13 73.99 -7.27 11.75
CA LEU A 13 72.67 -7.77 12.11
C LEU A 13 71.74 -6.64 12.54
N LEU A 14 72.21 -5.67 13.28
CA LEU A 14 71.41 -4.46 13.63
C LEU A 14 71.09 -3.59 12.40
N LEU A 15 72.02 -3.44 11.49
CA LEU A 15 71.77 -2.71 10.21
C LEU A 15 70.79 -3.48 9.31
N SER A 16 70.84 -4.81 9.25
CA SER A 16 69.89 -5.60 8.47
C SER A 16 68.48 -5.54 9.10
N TRP A 17 68.39 -5.55 10.45
CA TRP A 17 67.13 -5.36 11.16
C TRP A 17 66.58 -3.93 10.97
N PHE A 18 67.42 -2.91 10.96
CA PHE A 18 67.02 -1.54 10.72
C PHE A 18 66.55 -1.33 9.25
N LEU A 19 67.20 -1.97 8.29
CA LEU A 19 66.77 -1.95 6.89
C LEU A 19 65.47 -2.73 6.71
N LEU A 20 65.27 -3.85 7.36
CA LEU A 20 64.03 -4.61 7.37
C LEU A 20 62.88 -3.80 8.03
N LEU A 21 63.14 -3.12 9.14
CA LEU A 21 62.18 -2.22 9.79
C LEU A 21 61.85 -1.00 8.91
N PHE A 22 62.83 -0.49 8.12
CA PHE A 22 62.60 0.59 7.17
C PHE A 22 61.79 0.13 5.97
N GLU A 23 61.98 -1.10 5.50
CA GLU A 23 61.20 -1.70 4.40
C GLU A 23 59.77 -2.03 4.89
N VAL A 24 59.59 -2.57 6.09
CA VAL A 24 58.27 -2.79 6.71
C VAL A 24 57.57 -1.46 6.97
N ALA A 25 58.30 -0.41 7.41
CA ALA A 25 57.72 0.94 7.58
C ALA A 25 57.39 1.61 6.21
N ARG A 26 58.06 1.27 5.14
CA ARG A 26 57.76 1.70 3.76
C ARG A 26 56.60 0.90 3.15
N ALA A 27 56.46 -0.37 3.45
CA ALA A 27 55.35 -1.20 3.02
C ALA A 27 54.04 -0.88 3.76
N GLY A 28 54.08 -0.21 4.95
CA GLY A 28 52.94 0.14 5.77
C GLY A 28 52.19 1.43 5.44
N ARG A 29 52.60 2.19 4.43
CA ARG A 29 51.86 3.38 3.94
C ARG A 29 51.47 3.18 2.47
N LEU A 30 50.50 2.35 2.24
CA LEU A 30 49.55 2.61 1.18
C LEU A 30 48.75 3.87 1.63
N VAL A 31 49.35 5.03 1.43
CA VAL A 31 48.60 6.30 1.44
C VAL A 31 47.69 6.17 0.22
N VAL A 32 46.49 5.69 0.42
CA VAL A 32 45.44 5.76 -0.61
C VAL A 32 45.25 7.25 -0.81
N SER A 33 45.92 7.80 -1.84
CA SER A 33 45.82 9.20 -2.18
C SER A 33 44.41 9.52 -2.64
N CYS A 34 43.91 10.69 -2.24
CA CYS A 34 42.66 11.22 -2.78
C CYS A 34 42.68 11.18 -4.30
N PRO A 35 41.64 10.65 -5.00
CA PRO A 35 41.55 10.71 -6.44
C PRO A 35 41.65 12.14 -6.95
N ALA A 36 42.42 12.40 -8.00
CA ALA A 36 42.72 13.75 -8.48
C ALA A 36 41.48 14.60 -8.83
N ALA A 37 40.39 13.95 -9.21
CA ALA A 37 39.11 14.61 -9.54
C ALA A 37 38.23 14.82 -8.33
N CYS A 38 38.65 14.49 -7.10
CA CYS A 38 37.82 14.50 -5.93
C CYS A 38 38.41 15.34 -4.81
N LEU A 39 37.54 15.78 -3.91
CA LEU A 39 37.90 16.43 -2.66
C LEU A 39 37.76 15.43 -1.52
N CYS A 40 38.80 15.27 -0.73
CA CYS A 40 38.81 14.37 0.42
C CYS A 40 38.87 15.19 1.72
N ALA A 41 37.93 14.97 2.61
CA ALA A 41 37.91 15.56 3.93
C ALA A 41 37.57 14.48 4.96
N SER A 42 38.55 14.03 5.74
CA SER A 42 38.37 12.93 6.67
C SER A 42 37.83 11.66 5.95
N ASN A 43 36.66 11.17 6.29
CA ASN A 43 35.99 10.01 5.69
C ASN A 43 34.96 10.38 4.59
N ILE A 44 34.90 11.66 4.21
CA ILE A 44 34.03 12.17 3.14
C ILE A 44 34.85 12.31 1.86
N LEU A 45 34.34 11.74 0.78
CA LEU A 45 34.91 11.83 -0.56
C LEU A 45 33.87 12.45 -1.49
N SER A 46 34.12 13.67 -1.96
CA SER A 46 33.26 14.35 -2.94
C SER A 46 33.94 14.44 -4.29
N CYS A 47 33.35 13.81 -5.28
CA CYS A 47 33.75 13.85 -6.69
C CYS A 47 32.61 14.46 -7.53
N SER A 48 31.74 15.28 -6.94
CA SER A 48 30.59 15.85 -7.63
C SER A 48 30.99 16.90 -8.67
N LYS A 49 30.18 17.05 -9.73
CA LYS A 49 30.36 18.05 -10.81
C LYS A 49 31.72 17.97 -11.56
N GLN A 50 32.28 16.77 -11.64
CA GLN A 50 33.60 16.54 -12.32
C GLN A 50 33.47 15.98 -13.72
N GLN A 51 32.23 15.87 -14.25
CA GLN A 51 31.94 15.28 -15.58
C GLN A 51 32.48 13.86 -15.74
N LEU A 52 32.56 13.10 -14.67
CA LEU A 52 33.11 11.75 -14.64
C LEU A 52 32.24 10.78 -15.44
N PRO A 53 32.79 10.08 -16.44
CA PRO A 53 32.07 9.03 -17.16
C PRO A 53 32.05 7.70 -16.41
N ASN A 54 33.00 7.50 -15.48
CA ASN A 54 33.12 6.32 -14.63
C ASN A 54 33.52 6.73 -13.20
N VAL A 55 33.25 5.85 -12.25
CA VAL A 55 33.71 6.02 -10.86
C VAL A 55 35.23 5.94 -10.80
N PRO A 56 35.92 6.78 -10.01
CA PRO A 56 37.37 6.68 -9.81
C PRO A 56 37.80 5.31 -9.29
N HIS A 57 38.83 4.71 -9.88
CA HIS A 57 39.26 3.35 -9.53
C HIS A 57 39.88 3.21 -8.13
N THR A 58 40.44 4.30 -7.59
CA THR A 58 41.13 4.28 -6.29
C THR A 58 40.32 5.00 -5.23
N LEU A 59 39.40 4.27 -4.59
CA LEU A 59 38.62 4.80 -3.50
C LEU A 59 39.20 4.36 -2.15
N PRO A 60 39.41 5.30 -1.19
CA PRO A 60 39.87 4.95 0.15
C PRO A 60 38.85 4.03 0.88
N SER A 61 39.32 2.92 1.45
CA SER A 61 38.45 1.95 2.14
C SER A 61 37.77 2.51 3.42
N TYR A 62 38.30 3.61 3.96
CA TYR A 62 37.74 4.31 5.12
C TYR A 62 36.63 5.31 4.76
N THR A 63 36.29 5.44 3.48
CA THR A 63 35.23 6.36 3.03
C THR A 63 33.89 5.97 3.62
N ALA A 64 33.25 6.93 4.32
CA ALA A 64 31.92 6.76 4.87
C ALA A 64 30.83 7.44 4.03
N LEU A 65 31.15 8.56 3.39
CA LEU A 65 30.30 9.22 2.39
C LEU A 65 31.03 9.37 1.08
N LEU A 66 30.41 8.91 0.01
CA LEU A 66 30.90 9.06 -1.37
C LEU A 66 29.87 9.84 -2.18
N ASP A 67 30.25 11.05 -2.60
CA ASP A 67 29.45 11.91 -3.45
C ASP A 67 29.96 11.86 -4.90
N LEU A 68 29.18 11.25 -5.77
CA LEU A 68 29.37 11.15 -7.22
C LEU A 68 28.26 11.88 -7.99
N SER A 69 27.52 12.75 -7.33
CA SER A 69 26.39 13.47 -7.94
C SER A 69 26.85 14.42 -9.05
N HIS A 70 25.94 14.76 -9.97
CA HIS A 70 26.19 15.70 -11.09
C HIS A 70 27.38 15.30 -11.97
N ASN A 71 27.43 14.03 -12.39
CA ASN A 71 28.46 13.51 -13.29
C ASN A 71 27.82 12.89 -14.55
N ASN A 72 28.61 12.21 -15.37
CA ASN A 72 28.21 11.57 -16.63
C ASN A 72 28.12 10.04 -16.51
N LEU A 73 27.86 9.51 -15.32
CA LEU A 73 27.76 8.07 -15.10
C LEU A 73 26.51 7.52 -15.81
N SER A 74 26.67 6.56 -16.71
CA SER A 74 25.55 5.94 -17.44
C SER A 74 25.22 4.53 -16.95
N ARG A 75 26.17 3.83 -16.36
CA ARG A 75 26.01 2.45 -15.87
C ARG A 75 26.78 2.25 -14.57
N LEU A 76 26.15 1.55 -13.63
CA LEU A 76 26.81 1.06 -12.42
C LEU A 76 26.92 -0.46 -12.53
N ARG A 77 28.13 -0.95 -12.82
CA ARG A 77 28.44 -2.38 -12.97
C ARG A 77 28.80 -2.99 -11.61
N ALA A 78 28.88 -4.32 -11.53
CA ALA A 78 29.31 -5.01 -10.32
C ALA A 78 30.71 -4.57 -9.85
N GLU A 79 31.63 -4.37 -10.81
CA GLU A 79 33.04 -4.03 -10.53
C GLU A 79 33.31 -2.52 -10.59
N TRP A 80 32.33 -1.66 -10.26
CA TRP A 80 32.52 -0.21 -10.28
C TRP A 80 33.61 0.29 -9.30
N THR A 81 33.90 -0.51 -8.27
CA THR A 81 35.04 -0.31 -7.37
C THR A 81 35.76 -1.65 -7.15
N PRO A 82 37.13 -1.67 -7.30
CA PRO A 82 37.89 -2.87 -7.05
C PRO A 82 38.04 -3.21 -5.56
N THR A 83 37.78 -2.23 -4.69
CA THR A 83 37.95 -2.36 -3.24
C THR A 83 36.57 -2.40 -2.55
N ARG A 84 36.46 -3.29 -1.57
CA ARG A 84 35.27 -3.29 -0.70
C ARG A 84 35.30 -2.07 0.22
N LEU A 85 34.15 -1.38 0.35
CA LEU A 85 34.00 -0.15 1.14
C LEU A 85 33.09 -0.44 2.36
N PRO A 86 33.59 -1.12 3.39
CA PRO A 86 32.76 -1.56 4.52
C PRO A 86 32.28 -0.41 5.41
N HIS A 87 32.93 0.76 5.31
CA HIS A 87 32.57 1.94 6.09
C HIS A 87 31.63 2.88 5.35
N LEU A 88 31.29 2.60 4.08
CA LEU A 88 30.40 3.44 3.30
C LEU A 88 28.96 3.34 3.80
N HIS A 89 28.44 4.44 4.33
CA HIS A 89 27.06 4.56 4.81
C HIS A 89 26.18 5.39 3.88
N SER A 90 26.80 6.32 3.12
CA SER A 90 26.08 7.22 2.23
C SER A 90 26.73 7.24 0.84
N LEU A 91 25.91 6.95 -0.19
CA LEU A 91 26.31 6.97 -1.60
C LEU A 91 25.36 7.88 -2.38
N LEU A 92 25.92 8.97 -2.93
CA LEU A 92 25.18 9.95 -3.72
C LEU A 92 25.53 9.77 -5.20
N LEU A 93 24.55 9.38 -5.99
CA LEU A 93 24.63 9.15 -7.44
C LEU A 93 23.60 9.99 -8.21
N SER A 94 22.99 10.97 -7.55
CA SER A 94 21.96 11.80 -8.17
C SER A 94 22.49 12.66 -9.31
N HIS A 95 21.58 13.11 -10.19
CA HIS A 95 21.91 13.94 -11.35
C HIS A 95 23.02 13.35 -12.22
N ASN A 96 22.87 12.09 -12.60
CA ASN A 96 23.70 11.38 -13.57
C ASN A 96 22.85 10.92 -14.75
N HIS A 97 23.36 10.02 -15.57
CA HIS A 97 22.66 9.43 -16.71
C HIS A 97 22.49 7.90 -16.53
N LEU A 98 22.40 7.45 -15.27
CA LEU A 98 22.29 6.03 -14.95
C LEU A 98 21.01 5.45 -15.54
N ASN A 99 21.18 4.54 -16.48
CA ASN A 99 20.11 3.78 -17.12
C ASN A 99 20.19 2.28 -16.85
N PHE A 100 21.28 1.83 -16.23
CA PHE A 100 21.52 0.44 -15.87
C PHE A 100 22.31 0.35 -14.56
N ILE A 101 21.86 -0.53 -13.67
CA ILE A 101 22.54 -0.93 -12.44
C ILE A 101 22.55 -2.45 -12.42
N SER A 102 23.73 -3.07 -12.22
CA SER A 102 23.85 -4.51 -12.06
C SER A 102 23.28 -4.97 -10.72
N SER A 103 22.68 -6.15 -10.65
CA SER A 103 22.18 -6.75 -9.40
C SER A 103 23.27 -6.91 -8.32
N GLU A 104 24.54 -7.04 -8.73
CA GLU A 104 25.67 -7.15 -7.79
C GLU A 104 26.39 -5.81 -7.55
N ALA A 105 25.85 -4.69 -8.07
CA ALA A 105 26.51 -3.39 -7.97
C ALA A 105 26.74 -2.94 -6.52
N PHE A 106 25.92 -3.37 -5.60
CA PHE A 106 26.00 -2.95 -4.20
C PHE A 106 26.73 -3.94 -3.29
N SER A 107 27.22 -5.07 -3.82
CA SER A 107 27.99 -6.05 -3.05
C SER A 107 29.27 -5.49 -2.39
N PRO A 108 29.97 -4.47 -2.96
CA PRO A 108 31.11 -3.85 -2.31
C PRO A 108 30.75 -2.96 -1.10
N VAL A 109 29.48 -2.58 -0.92
CA VAL A 109 29.02 -1.57 0.05
C VAL A 109 27.93 -2.10 1.00
N PRO A 110 28.15 -3.18 1.75
CA PRO A 110 27.12 -3.92 2.49
C PRO A 110 26.48 -3.14 3.66
N ASN A 111 27.14 -2.07 4.14
CA ASN A 111 26.69 -1.27 5.28
C ASN A 111 26.05 0.06 4.86
N LEU A 112 25.65 0.16 3.58
CA LEU A 112 25.02 1.37 3.04
C LEU A 112 23.66 1.61 3.71
N ARG A 113 23.45 2.83 4.23
CA ARG A 113 22.20 3.25 4.88
C ARG A 113 21.43 4.27 4.05
N TYR A 114 22.13 5.09 3.31
CA TYR A 114 21.57 6.14 2.46
C TYR A 114 22.04 5.98 1.02
N LEU A 115 21.10 5.84 0.08
CA LEU A 115 21.39 5.74 -1.35
C LEU A 115 20.54 6.75 -2.12
N ASP A 116 21.21 7.67 -2.81
CA ASP A 116 20.57 8.65 -3.69
C ASP A 116 20.81 8.29 -5.16
N LEU A 117 19.78 7.83 -5.83
CA LEU A 117 19.73 7.54 -7.27
C LEU A 117 18.76 8.48 -7.99
N SER A 118 18.34 9.58 -7.35
CA SER A 118 17.38 10.51 -7.93
C SER A 118 17.92 11.21 -9.19
N SER A 119 17.04 11.74 -10.02
CA SER A 119 17.39 12.48 -11.24
C SER A 119 18.35 11.71 -12.16
N ASN A 120 17.97 10.48 -12.48
CA ASN A 120 18.68 9.56 -13.39
C ASN A 120 17.74 9.09 -14.53
N GLN A 121 18.07 8.03 -15.23
CA GLN A 121 17.33 7.51 -16.38
C GLN A 121 16.90 6.05 -16.19
N LEU A 122 16.70 5.60 -14.94
CA LEU A 122 16.27 4.25 -14.61
C LEU A 122 14.85 4.02 -15.11
N ARG A 123 14.58 2.87 -15.75
CA ARG A 123 13.27 2.54 -16.33
C ARG A 123 12.53 1.44 -15.60
N THR A 124 13.26 0.52 -15.01
CA THR A 124 12.74 -0.63 -14.26
C THR A 124 13.57 -0.80 -12.99
N LEU A 125 12.90 -1.28 -11.95
CA LEU A 125 13.55 -1.82 -10.76
C LEU A 125 13.40 -3.33 -10.85
N ASP A 126 14.47 -3.97 -11.35
CA ASP A 126 14.46 -5.39 -11.67
C ASP A 126 14.65 -6.24 -10.40
N GLU A 127 14.43 -7.53 -10.52
CA GLU A 127 14.63 -8.53 -9.48
C GLU A 127 16.01 -8.38 -8.82
N SER A 128 16.05 -8.44 -7.50
CA SER A 128 17.29 -8.41 -6.69
C SER A 128 18.18 -7.18 -6.93
N LEU A 129 17.64 -6.08 -7.48
CA LEU A 129 18.43 -4.87 -7.79
C LEU A 129 19.15 -4.30 -6.58
N PHE A 130 18.51 -4.35 -5.41
CA PHE A 130 19.07 -3.86 -4.14
C PHE A 130 19.55 -5.00 -3.23
N SER A 131 19.90 -6.15 -3.83
CA SER A 131 20.39 -7.30 -3.07
C SER A 131 21.64 -6.95 -2.27
N GLY A 132 21.70 -7.46 -1.03
CA GLY A 132 22.80 -7.22 -0.10
C GLY A 132 22.72 -5.91 0.68
N LEU A 133 21.77 -5.00 0.40
CA LEU A 133 21.61 -3.73 1.11
C LEU A 133 20.75 -3.87 2.37
N GLN A 134 21.06 -4.82 3.24
CA GLN A 134 20.29 -5.12 4.44
C GLN A 134 20.25 -3.97 5.46
N ALA A 135 21.20 -3.04 5.41
CA ALA A 135 21.28 -1.89 6.31
C ALA A 135 20.62 -0.63 5.74
N LEU A 136 20.07 -0.67 4.52
CA LEU A 136 19.55 0.52 3.83
C LEU A 136 18.31 1.06 4.54
N GLU A 137 18.36 2.34 4.91
CA GLU A 137 17.30 3.06 5.63
C GLU A 137 16.56 4.04 4.73
N VAL A 138 17.27 4.72 3.82
CA VAL A 138 16.70 5.75 2.93
C VAL A 138 17.13 5.49 1.50
N LEU A 139 16.16 5.44 0.59
CA LEU A 139 16.38 5.26 -0.84
C LEU A 139 15.64 6.34 -1.63
N LEU A 140 16.41 7.16 -2.38
CA LEU A 140 15.87 8.19 -3.25
C LEU A 140 15.94 7.73 -4.72
N LEU A 141 14.78 7.61 -5.36
CA LEU A 141 14.59 7.22 -6.75
C LEU A 141 13.70 8.20 -7.51
N TYR A 142 13.40 9.35 -6.91
CA TYR A 142 12.54 10.34 -7.55
C TYR A 142 13.16 10.94 -8.82
N ASN A 143 12.32 11.47 -9.71
CA ASN A 143 12.73 12.07 -10.97
C ASN A 143 13.58 11.10 -11.82
N ASN A 144 13.00 9.93 -12.10
CA ASN A 144 13.54 8.91 -13.01
C ASN A 144 12.48 8.58 -14.09
N HIS A 145 12.68 7.51 -14.83
CA HIS A 145 11.73 7.02 -15.83
C HIS A 145 11.12 5.66 -15.46
N ILE A 146 11.02 5.36 -14.15
CA ILE A 146 10.62 4.06 -13.65
C ILE A 146 9.15 3.80 -13.99
N MET A 147 8.89 2.75 -14.76
CA MET A 147 7.56 2.30 -15.18
C MET A 147 7.08 1.08 -14.42
N ALA A 148 8.00 0.22 -14.01
CA ALA A 148 7.74 -1.03 -13.33
C ALA A 148 8.68 -1.24 -12.15
N VAL A 149 8.11 -1.78 -11.08
CA VAL A 149 8.82 -2.21 -9.87
C VAL A 149 8.61 -3.71 -9.77
N ASP A 150 9.70 -4.49 -9.84
CA ASP A 150 9.61 -5.91 -9.63
C ASP A 150 9.28 -6.22 -8.16
N ARG A 151 8.51 -7.29 -7.95
CA ARG A 151 8.08 -7.71 -6.63
C ARG A 151 9.25 -7.98 -5.69
N SER A 152 10.30 -8.60 -6.20
CA SER A 152 11.47 -9.04 -5.43
C SER A 152 12.60 -8.00 -5.38
N ALA A 153 12.45 -6.83 -6.03
CA ALA A 153 13.48 -5.79 -6.04
C ALA A 153 13.89 -5.31 -4.63
N PHE A 154 12.98 -5.44 -3.66
CA PHE A 154 13.14 -4.93 -2.29
C PHE A 154 13.19 -6.01 -1.21
N GLU A 155 13.32 -7.30 -1.56
CA GLU A 155 13.27 -8.40 -0.58
C GLU A 155 14.37 -8.30 0.50
N ASP A 156 15.57 -7.84 0.14
CA ASP A 156 16.71 -7.77 1.07
C ASP A 156 16.77 -6.48 1.90
N VAL A 157 15.98 -5.45 1.55
CA VAL A 157 16.09 -4.12 2.20
C VAL A 157 15.19 -4.01 3.45
N VAL A 158 15.32 -4.93 4.35
CA VAL A 158 14.48 -5.09 5.55
C VAL A 158 14.54 -3.91 6.56
N GLN A 159 15.54 -3.04 6.44
CA GLN A 159 15.70 -1.85 7.30
C GLN A 159 15.15 -0.57 6.65
N LEU A 160 14.60 -0.65 5.42
CA LEU A 160 14.16 0.52 4.67
C LEU A 160 13.01 1.24 5.39
N GLN A 161 13.21 2.52 5.69
CA GLN A 161 12.27 3.39 6.38
C GLN A 161 11.63 4.41 5.45
N LYS A 162 12.40 4.93 4.48
CA LYS A 162 11.94 5.98 3.57
C LYS A 162 12.27 5.62 2.13
N LEU A 163 11.24 5.60 1.28
CA LEU A 163 11.36 5.32 -0.15
C LEU A 163 10.68 6.44 -0.96
N TYR A 164 11.45 7.13 -1.78
CA TYR A 164 10.97 8.20 -2.64
C TYR A 164 10.95 7.76 -4.10
N LEU A 165 9.76 7.56 -4.64
CA LEU A 165 9.50 7.15 -6.03
C LEU A 165 8.71 8.21 -6.80
N SER A 166 8.60 9.43 -6.27
CA SER A 166 7.87 10.51 -6.93
C SER A 166 8.48 10.90 -8.29
N GLN A 167 7.68 11.56 -9.13
CA GLN A 167 8.12 12.02 -10.46
C GLN A 167 8.70 10.88 -11.33
N ASN A 168 7.96 9.76 -11.40
CA ASN A 168 8.28 8.61 -12.24
C ASN A 168 7.12 8.28 -13.20
N HIS A 169 7.12 7.11 -13.79
CA HIS A 169 6.10 6.67 -14.74
C HIS A 169 5.37 5.40 -14.26
N ILE A 170 5.33 5.16 -12.95
CA ILE A 170 4.70 4.00 -12.34
C ILE A 170 3.20 4.06 -12.57
N SER A 171 2.65 3.04 -13.23
CA SER A 171 1.23 2.97 -13.60
C SER A 171 0.41 2.00 -12.76
N ARG A 172 1.07 1.10 -12.01
CA ARG A 172 0.45 0.13 -11.09
C ARG A 172 1.00 0.37 -9.69
N PHE A 173 0.13 0.44 -8.71
CA PHE A 173 0.52 0.57 -7.31
C PHE A 173 1.31 -0.67 -6.86
N PRO A 174 2.55 -0.51 -6.37
CA PRO A 174 3.39 -1.62 -5.91
C PRO A 174 2.99 -2.04 -4.50
N VAL A 175 1.96 -2.90 -4.38
CA VAL A 175 1.35 -3.31 -3.11
C VAL A 175 2.34 -4.04 -2.19
N GLU A 176 3.34 -4.68 -2.77
CA GLU A 176 4.40 -5.42 -2.08
C GLU A 176 5.22 -4.52 -1.14
N LEU A 177 5.40 -3.24 -1.50
CA LEU A 177 6.13 -2.27 -0.66
C LEU A 177 5.42 -2.01 0.68
N CYS A 178 4.10 -2.17 0.74
CA CYS A 178 3.35 -2.03 1.99
C CYS A 178 3.68 -3.12 3.03
N GLY A 179 4.33 -4.19 2.60
CA GLY A 179 4.78 -5.30 3.45
C GLY A 179 6.18 -5.12 4.04
N LEU A 180 6.93 -4.08 3.67
CA LEU A 180 8.25 -3.81 4.21
C LEU A 180 8.15 -3.44 5.71
N PRO A 181 8.88 -4.15 6.61
CA PRO A 181 8.60 -4.13 8.04
C PRO A 181 8.86 -2.79 8.73
N LYS A 182 9.75 -1.97 8.16
CA LYS A 182 10.15 -0.67 8.75
C LYS A 182 9.79 0.54 7.89
N LEU A 183 9.11 0.33 6.75
CA LEU A 183 8.79 1.42 5.85
C LEU A 183 7.70 2.32 6.47
N THR A 184 8.06 3.57 6.73
CA THR A 184 7.16 4.59 7.30
C THR A 184 6.82 5.69 6.31
N LEU A 185 7.64 5.87 5.26
CA LEU A 185 7.39 6.85 4.21
C LEU A 185 7.53 6.19 2.83
N LEU A 186 6.47 6.27 2.04
CA LEU A 186 6.43 5.86 0.63
C LEU A 186 5.85 7.01 -0.21
N ASP A 187 6.70 7.65 -0.99
CA ASP A 187 6.27 8.72 -1.89
C ASP A 187 6.10 8.21 -3.31
N LEU A 188 4.85 8.08 -3.75
CA LEU A 188 4.42 7.71 -5.10
C LEU A 188 3.75 8.88 -5.82
N SER A 189 3.90 10.11 -5.33
CA SER A 189 3.32 11.29 -5.96
C SER A 189 3.85 11.52 -7.38
N SER A 190 3.11 12.27 -8.19
CA SER A 190 3.53 12.63 -9.55
C SER A 190 3.94 11.44 -10.42
N ASN A 191 3.14 10.37 -10.38
CA ASN A 191 3.31 9.16 -11.18
C ASN A 191 2.17 9.00 -12.20
N LYS A 192 1.92 7.78 -12.68
CA LYS A 192 0.89 7.46 -13.68
C LYS A 192 -0.13 6.45 -13.12
N LEU A 193 -0.33 6.42 -11.81
CA LEU A 193 -1.28 5.54 -11.16
C LEU A 193 -2.70 5.88 -11.59
N LYS A 194 -3.44 4.89 -12.10
CA LYS A 194 -4.83 5.04 -12.54
C LYS A 194 -5.83 4.48 -11.52
N SER A 195 -5.42 3.51 -10.74
CA SER A 195 -6.24 2.88 -9.70
C SER A 195 -5.40 2.53 -8.49
N LEU A 196 -6.05 2.47 -7.34
CA LEU A 196 -5.45 2.11 -6.07
C LEU A 196 -6.10 0.81 -5.55
N PRO A 197 -5.35 -0.05 -4.86
CA PRO A 197 -5.89 -1.25 -4.21
C PRO A 197 -6.61 -0.86 -2.91
N LEU A 198 -7.79 -0.24 -3.01
CA LEU A 198 -8.50 0.43 -1.91
C LEU A 198 -8.68 -0.48 -0.68
N SER A 199 -9.06 -1.76 -0.90
CA SER A 199 -9.24 -2.74 0.17
C SER A 199 -7.95 -3.04 0.95
N ASN A 200 -6.79 -2.98 0.29
CA ASN A 200 -5.49 -3.13 0.94
C ASN A 200 -5.12 -1.85 1.71
N LEU A 201 -5.31 -0.69 1.09
CA LEU A 201 -4.98 0.60 1.70
C LEU A 201 -5.84 0.91 2.93
N GLN A 202 -7.10 0.50 2.94
CA GLN A 202 -7.97 0.65 4.10
C GLN A 202 -7.45 -0.09 5.34
N LYS A 203 -6.82 -1.26 5.15
CA LYS A 203 -6.28 -2.11 6.22
C LYS A 203 -4.93 -1.65 6.76
N LEU A 204 -4.23 -0.75 6.07
CA LEU A 204 -2.94 -0.25 6.52
C LEU A 204 -3.11 0.58 7.80
N PRO A 205 -2.14 0.55 8.72
CA PRO A 205 -2.16 1.35 9.92
C PRO A 205 -2.03 2.86 9.60
N ALA A 206 -2.54 3.72 10.48
CA ALA A 206 -2.54 5.17 10.26
C ALA A 206 -1.13 5.74 10.13
N TRP A 207 -0.15 5.21 10.86
CA TRP A 207 1.24 5.66 10.76
C TRP A 207 1.84 5.44 9.37
N PHE A 208 1.47 4.36 8.66
CA PHE A 208 1.90 4.14 7.29
C PHE A 208 1.13 5.04 6.32
N LYS A 209 -0.21 5.14 6.49
CA LYS A 209 -1.06 6.04 5.69
C LYS A 209 -0.59 7.49 5.78
N ASN A 210 -0.14 7.92 6.96
CA ASN A 210 0.38 9.26 7.20
C ASN A 210 1.65 9.58 6.39
N GLY A 211 2.44 8.56 6.04
CA GLY A 211 3.64 8.66 5.21
C GLY A 211 3.46 8.18 3.77
N LEU A 212 2.23 7.89 3.31
CA LEU A 212 1.94 7.41 1.95
C LEU A 212 1.44 8.54 1.06
N TYR A 213 2.30 9.10 0.22
CA TYR A 213 1.98 10.22 -0.66
C TYR A 213 1.55 9.73 -2.05
N LEU A 214 0.34 10.14 -2.50
CA LEU A 214 -0.30 9.68 -3.72
C LEU A 214 -0.80 10.82 -4.63
N HIS A 215 -0.58 12.06 -4.24
CA HIS A 215 -1.03 13.25 -4.98
C HIS A 215 -0.42 13.32 -6.38
N ASN A 216 -1.03 14.11 -7.27
CA ASN A 216 -0.57 14.29 -8.66
C ASN A 216 -0.49 12.97 -9.46
N ASN A 217 -1.44 12.04 -9.24
CA ASN A 217 -1.61 10.84 -10.06
C ASN A 217 -2.94 10.91 -10.83
N PRO A 218 -3.04 10.40 -12.06
CA PRO A 218 -4.28 10.40 -12.84
C PRO A 218 -5.23 9.27 -12.39
N LEU A 219 -5.58 9.25 -11.10
CA LEU A 219 -6.46 8.26 -10.50
C LEU A 219 -7.86 8.33 -11.14
N HIS A 220 -8.58 7.23 -11.20
CA HIS A 220 -9.97 7.22 -11.65
C HIS A 220 -10.88 7.83 -10.58
N CYS A 221 -11.81 8.72 -11.01
CA CYS A 221 -12.77 9.33 -10.08
C CYS A 221 -13.90 8.36 -9.76
N ASP A 222 -14.01 7.96 -8.51
CA ASP A 222 -15.13 7.20 -7.96
C ASP A 222 -15.37 7.56 -6.48
N CYS A 223 -16.50 7.14 -5.94
CA CYS A 223 -16.85 7.46 -4.55
C CYS A 223 -16.06 6.63 -3.52
N GLU A 224 -15.48 5.50 -3.90
CA GLU A 224 -14.61 4.73 -3.00
C GLU A 224 -13.28 5.47 -2.76
N LEU A 225 -12.72 6.07 -3.84
CA LEU A 225 -11.55 6.94 -3.74
C LEU A 225 -11.84 8.17 -2.85
N TYR A 226 -13.00 8.81 -3.06
CA TYR A 226 -13.47 9.92 -2.22
C TYR A 226 -13.53 9.51 -0.76
N GLN A 227 -14.17 8.37 -0.45
CA GLN A 227 -14.30 7.86 0.91
C GLN A 227 -12.94 7.57 1.56
N LEU A 228 -12.00 6.97 0.81
CA LEU A 228 -10.66 6.72 1.30
C LEU A 228 -9.96 8.01 1.75
N PHE A 229 -9.89 9.01 0.86
CA PHE A 229 -9.19 10.25 1.17
C PHE A 229 -9.95 11.13 2.17
N SER A 230 -11.29 11.10 2.16
CA SER A 230 -12.10 11.79 3.18
C SER A 230 -11.88 11.20 4.57
N HIS A 231 -11.74 9.87 4.69
CA HIS A 231 -11.34 9.23 5.95
C HIS A 231 -9.94 9.68 6.39
N TRP A 232 -8.96 9.73 5.47
CA TRP A 232 -7.61 10.18 5.80
C TRP A 232 -7.59 11.67 6.20
N GLN A 233 -8.39 12.50 5.54
CA GLN A 233 -8.58 13.92 5.89
C GLN A 233 -9.21 14.07 7.28
N TYR A 234 -10.28 13.31 7.57
CA TYR A 234 -10.91 13.27 8.89
C TYR A 234 -9.91 12.92 9.99
N ARG A 235 -9.03 11.93 9.73
CA ARG A 235 -7.94 11.53 10.62
C ARG A 235 -6.77 12.53 10.62
N GLN A 236 -6.85 13.62 9.86
CA GLN A 236 -5.81 14.65 9.77
C GLN A 236 -4.42 14.07 9.40
N LEU A 237 -4.38 13.12 8.42
CA LEU A 237 -3.13 12.52 7.96
C LEU A 237 -2.40 13.51 7.05
N SER A 238 -1.10 13.76 7.30
CA SER A 238 -0.27 14.72 6.53
C SER A 238 -0.22 14.37 5.03
N SER A 239 -0.24 13.09 4.68
CA SER A 239 -0.26 12.63 3.29
C SER A 239 -1.44 13.16 2.47
N VAL A 240 -2.53 13.59 3.12
CA VAL A 240 -3.71 14.17 2.48
C VAL A 240 -3.85 15.65 2.82
N VAL A 241 -3.70 16.03 4.09
CA VAL A 241 -3.95 17.40 4.53
C VAL A 241 -3.00 18.40 3.88
N ASP A 242 -1.72 18.03 3.79
CA ASP A 242 -0.68 18.90 3.23
C ASP A 242 -0.78 19.03 1.68
N PHE A 243 -1.45 18.08 1.02
CA PHE A 243 -1.57 17.99 -0.44
C PHE A 243 -3.01 17.91 -0.94
N GLN A 244 -3.98 18.43 -0.18
CA GLN A 244 -5.41 18.36 -0.49
C GLN A 244 -5.74 18.99 -1.85
N GLU A 245 -5.07 20.09 -2.20
CA GLU A 245 -5.25 20.77 -3.47
C GLU A 245 -4.70 19.96 -4.66
N ASP A 246 -3.73 19.08 -4.43
CA ASP A 246 -3.01 18.27 -5.41
C ASP A 246 -3.55 16.83 -5.56
N LEU A 247 -4.60 16.50 -4.81
CA LEU A 247 -5.29 15.21 -4.91
C LEU A 247 -6.35 15.27 -6.00
N TYR A 248 -5.93 14.93 -7.21
CA TYR A 248 -6.78 14.91 -8.38
C TYR A 248 -7.14 13.50 -8.81
N CYS A 249 -8.30 13.39 -9.46
CA CYS A 249 -8.72 12.20 -10.20
C CYS A 249 -9.19 12.59 -11.60
N MET A 250 -9.26 11.61 -12.49
CA MET A 250 -9.61 11.81 -13.90
C MET A 250 -10.93 11.13 -14.23
N SER A 251 -11.89 11.92 -14.74
CA SER A 251 -13.14 11.44 -15.30
C SER A 251 -13.37 12.07 -16.68
N SER A 252 -13.71 11.26 -17.67
CA SER A 252 -13.99 11.73 -19.06
C SER A 252 -12.91 12.66 -19.64
N LYS A 253 -11.63 12.41 -19.34
CA LYS A 253 -10.46 13.22 -19.72
C LYS A 253 -10.39 14.62 -19.06
N GLN A 254 -11.19 14.86 -18.04
CA GLN A 254 -11.13 16.06 -17.22
C GLN A 254 -10.56 15.72 -15.84
N LEU A 255 -9.79 16.66 -15.32
CA LEU A 255 -9.18 16.56 -14.00
C LEU A 255 -10.12 17.19 -12.97
N HIS A 256 -10.42 16.44 -11.91
CA HIS A 256 -11.27 16.89 -10.81
C HIS A 256 -10.51 16.73 -9.51
N ASN A 257 -10.63 17.68 -8.60
CA ASN A 257 -10.18 17.46 -7.24
C ASN A 257 -11.07 16.38 -6.57
N VAL A 258 -10.45 15.43 -5.89
CA VAL A 258 -11.18 14.28 -5.30
C VAL A 258 -12.25 14.75 -4.32
N PHE A 259 -12.00 15.81 -3.55
CA PHE A 259 -12.94 16.33 -2.56
C PHE A 259 -14.12 17.11 -3.15
N ASN A 260 -14.08 17.42 -4.46
CA ASN A 260 -15.18 18.06 -5.17
C ASN A 260 -16.13 17.04 -5.85
N LEU A 261 -15.92 15.74 -5.64
CA LEU A 261 -16.81 14.71 -6.17
C LEU A 261 -18.16 14.72 -5.42
N ASN A 262 -19.25 14.57 -6.18
CA ASN A 262 -20.59 14.48 -5.64
C ASN A 262 -20.84 13.08 -5.05
N CYS A 263 -20.30 12.82 -3.87
CA CYS A 263 -20.45 11.58 -3.12
C CYS A 263 -21.10 11.87 -1.76
N SER A 264 -21.63 10.84 -1.11
CA SER A 264 -22.13 11.00 0.27
C SER A 264 -20.99 11.39 1.20
N GLU A 265 -21.28 12.32 2.12
CA GLU A 265 -20.33 12.76 3.13
C GLU A 265 -19.79 11.57 3.94
N TYR A 266 -18.48 11.56 4.16
CA TYR A 266 -17.86 10.55 5.00
C TYR A 266 -18.27 10.77 6.46
N LYS A 267 -18.79 9.72 7.09
CA LYS A 267 -19.06 9.68 8.53
C LYS A 267 -18.34 8.45 9.11
N GLU A 268 -17.56 8.68 10.15
CA GLU A 268 -16.95 7.56 10.86
C GLU A 268 -18.08 6.71 11.50
N ARG A 269 -18.00 5.39 11.28
CA ARG A 269 -18.98 4.47 11.85
C ARG A 269 -18.61 4.19 13.30
N ALA A 270 -19.59 4.28 14.19
CA ALA A 270 -19.45 3.73 15.52
C ALA A 270 -19.17 2.23 15.44
N TRP A 271 -18.36 1.74 16.36
CA TRP A 271 -18.19 0.30 16.53
C TRP A 271 -19.49 -0.31 17.05
N GLU A 272 -19.88 -1.43 16.49
CA GLU A 272 -21.12 -2.13 16.84
C GLU A 272 -20.76 -3.49 17.43
N ALA A 273 -21.35 -3.85 18.57
CA ALA A 273 -21.18 -5.14 19.21
C ALA A 273 -22.50 -5.64 19.76
N HIS A 274 -22.63 -6.95 19.94
CA HIS A 274 -23.77 -7.60 20.56
C HIS A 274 -23.40 -8.12 21.96
N LEU A 275 -24.40 -8.39 22.76
CA LEU A 275 -24.16 -8.96 24.09
C LEU A 275 -23.37 -10.27 24.02
N GLY A 276 -22.32 -10.36 24.84
CA GLY A 276 -21.46 -11.52 24.93
C GLY A 276 -20.32 -11.57 23.91
N ASP A 277 -20.26 -10.61 22.96
CA ASP A 277 -19.19 -10.54 21.96
C ASP A 277 -17.83 -10.28 22.63
N THR A 278 -16.77 -10.64 21.92
CA THR A 278 -15.41 -10.21 22.25
C THR A 278 -14.95 -9.24 21.17
N LEU A 279 -14.68 -8.00 21.58
CA LEU A 279 -14.30 -6.92 20.69
C LEU A 279 -12.85 -6.51 20.95
N THR A 280 -12.10 -6.19 19.88
CA THR A 280 -10.77 -5.61 19.98
C THR A 280 -10.75 -4.26 19.26
N ILE A 281 -10.51 -3.19 20.00
CA ILE A 281 -10.44 -1.81 19.51
C ILE A 281 -8.96 -1.44 19.35
N HIS A 282 -8.58 -0.94 18.17
CA HIS A 282 -7.21 -0.56 17.89
C HIS A 282 -6.99 0.94 18.12
N CYS A 283 -5.95 1.28 18.89
CA CYS A 283 -5.46 2.65 18.95
C CYS A 283 -4.50 2.89 17.78
N ASP A 284 -5.08 3.27 16.64
CA ASP A 284 -4.38 3.43 15.36
C ASP A 284 -3.77 4.84 15.26
N THR A 285 -2.53 5.00 15.73
CA THR A 285 -1.81 6.26 15.84
C THR A 285 -1.05 6.62 14.57
N LYS A 286 -0.81 7.92 14.33
CA LYS A 286 -0.07 8.46 13.18
C LYS A 286 1.43 8.20 13.25
N GLN A 287 1.96 7.83 14.39
CA GLN A 287 3.37 7.50 14.61
C GLN A 287 3.50 6.14 15.29
N GLN A 288 4.51 5.38 14.91
CA GLN A 288 4.87 4.12 15.58
C GLN A 288 5.54 4.37 16.93
N GLY A 289 5.46 3.37 17.84
CA GLY A 289 6.20 3.39 19.10
C GLY A 289 5.64 4.33 20.17
N MET A 290 4.45 4.92 19.96
CA MET A 290 3.80 5.76 20.97
C MET A 290 3.33 4.90 22.16
N THR A 291 3.53 5.42 23.38
CA THR A 291 2.96 4.84 24.61
C THR A 291 1.46 5.13 24.65
N LYS A 292 0.63 4.11 24.84
CA LYS A 292 -0.83 4.19 24.74
C LYS A 292 -1.49 3.94 26.08
N VAL A 293 -2.53 4.70 26.38
CA VAL A 293 -3.35 4.57 27.58
C VAL A 293 -4.81 4.69 27.17
N TRP A 294 -5.64 3.73 27.59
CA TRP A 294 -7.07 3.79 27.35
C TRP A 294 -7.84 4.33 28.54
N VAL A 295 -8.91 5.07 28.24
CA VAL A 295 -9.93 5.50 29.21
C VAL A 295 -11.26 4.95 28.74
N THR A 296 -11.93 4.19 29.59
CA THR A 296 -13.26 3.59 29.34
C THR A 296 -14.38 4.62 29.50
N PRO A 297 -15.61 4.34 29.07
CA PRO A 297 -16.76 5.19 29.32
C PRO A 297 -17.04 5.44 30.82
N SER A 298 -16.67 4.49 31.69
CA SER A 298 -16.73 4.63 33.16
C SER A 298 -15.60 5.48 33.75
N ASN A 299 -14.75 6.09 32.89
CA ASN A 299 -13.61 6.91 33.27
C ASN A 299 -12.48 6.12 33.98
N GLU A 300 -12.42 4.81 33.79
CA GLU A 300 -11.33 3.95 34.28
C GLU A 300 -10.15 3.99 33.30
N ARG A 301 -8.91 4.06 33.83
CA ARG A 301 -7.70 3.99 33.04
C ARG A 301 -7.19 2.57 32.93
N VAL A 302 -7.03 2.09 31.71
CA VAL A 302 -6.45 0.78 31.40
C VAL A 302 -5.01 1.00 30.98
N LEU A 303 -4.06 0.62 31.85
CA LEU A 303 -2.62 0.83 31.67
C LEU A 303 -1.87 -0.47 31.35
N ASP A 304 -2.33 -1.62 31.86
CA ASP A 304 -1.63 -2.89 31.78
C ASP A 304 -2.59 -4.08 31.62
N VAL A 305 -2.03 -5.23 31.27
CA VAL A 305 -2.72 -6.52 31.22
C VAL A 305 -3.03 -6.96 32.66
N VAL A 306 -4.23 -6.62 33.17
CA VAL A 306 -4.69 -7.15 34.47
C VAL A 306 -5.33 -8.52 34.20
N ALA A 307 -4.72 -9.57 34.71
CA ALA A 307 -5.31 -10.91 34.69
C ALA A 307 -6.66 -10.90 35.45
N ASN A 308 -7.73 -11.34 34.79
CA ASN A 308 -9.14 -11.37 35.22
C ASN A 308 -10.01 -10.12 35.01
N SER A 309 -9.56 -9.13 34.25
CA SER A 309 -10.43 -8.02 33.82
C SER A 309 -11.18 -8.38 32.53
N THR A 310 -12.45 -7.95 32.42
CA THR A 310 -13.21 -8.04 31.16
C THR A 310 -12.62 -7.14 30.08
N VAL A 311 -11.91 -6.07 30.49
CA VAL A 311 -11.23 -5.12 29.62
C VAL A 311 -9.71 -5.26 29.82
N THR A 312 -8.99 -5.60 28.74
CA THR A 312 -7.55 -5.81 28.78
C THR A 312 -6.86 -5.08 27.64
N MET A 313 -5.67 -4.50 27.88
CA MET A 313 -4.86 -3.88 26.85
C MET A 313 -3.72 -4.81 26.45
N PHE A 314 -3.46 -4.95 25.15
CA PHE A 314 -2.32 -5.70 24.61
C PHE A 314 -1.06 -4.83 24.51
N GLU A 315 0.10 -5.45 24.38
CA GLU A 315 1.40 -4.78 24.19
C GLU A 315 1.43 -3.82 22.98
N ASN A 316 0.66 -4.13 21.93
CA ASN A 316 0.51 -3.23 20.76
C ASN A 316 -0.39 -2.01 21.02
N GLY A 317 -0.94 -1.89 22.23
CA GLY A 317 -1.86 -0.83 22.63
C GLY A 317 -3.30 -1.00 22.15
N SER A 318 -3.69 -2.19 21.69
CA SER A 318 -5.09 -2.50 21.39
C SER A 318 -5.86 -2.85 22.67
N LEU A 319 -7.11 -2.42 22.76
CA LEU A 319 -8.00 -2.72 23.87
C LEU A 319 -8.91 -3.89 23.52
N GLN A 320 -8.97 -4.92 24.32
CA GLN A 320 -9.91 -6.03 24.18
C GLN A 320 -10.97 -5.96 25.27
N ILE A 321 -12.22 -6.09 24.87
CA ILE A 321 -13.40 -6.19 25.74
C ILE A 321 -13.98 -7.58 25.54
N LYS A 322 -14.04 -8.38 26.60
CA LYS A 322 -14.57 -9.76 26.57
C LYS A 322 -15.96 -9.80 27.18
N GLY A 323 -16.90 -10.48 26.51
CA GLY A 323 -18.25 -10.66 27.01
C GLY A 323 -18.99 -9.32 27.14
N VAL A 324 -18.96 -8.52 26.07
CA VAL A 324 -19.53 -7.17 26.00
C VAL A 324 -20.92 -7.12 26.64
N GLN A 325 -21.13 -6.17 27.55
CA GLN A 325 -22.39 -5.89 28.24
C GLN A 325 -22.97 -4.54 27.79
N VAL A 326 -24.21 -4.25 28.12
CA VAL A 326 -24.85 -2.98 27.72
C VAL A 326 -24.12 -1.77 28.31
N GLU A 327 -23.59 -1.94 29.52
CA GLU A 327 -22.83 -0.92 30.25
C GLU A 327 -21.49 -0.59 29.61
N ASP A 328 -20.95 -1.47 28.77
CA ASP A 328 -19.74 -1.23 28.01
C ASP A 328 -19.94 -0.27 26.82
N GLY A 329 -21.17 0.07 26.50
CA GLY A 329 -21.49 1.06 25.47
C GLY A 329 -21.05 2.46 25.87
N GLY A 330 -20.48 3.22 24.92
CA GLY A 330 -20.03 4.59 25.14
C GLY A 330 -18.73 4.92 24.42
N VAL A 331 -18.06 5.98 24.87
CA VAL A 331 -16.85 6.50 24.22
C VAL A 331 -15.61 6.00 24.94
N TYR A 332 -14.79 5.25 24.22
CA TYR A 332 -13.46 4.83 24.63
C TYR A 332 -12.44 5.81 24.09
N THR A 333 -11.54 6.32 24.92
CA THR A 333 -10.52 7.28 24.51
C THR A 333 -9.13 6.71 24.70
N CYS A 334 -8.35 6.64 23.62
CA CYS A 334 -6.95 6.29 23.63
C CYS A 334 -6.11 7.56 23.66
N TYR A 335 -5.27 7.71 24.66
CA TYR A 335 -4.23 8.73 24.76
C TYR A 335 -2.90 8.10 24.35
N ALA A 336 -2.33 8.57 23.27
CA ALA A 336 -1.05 8.12 22.77
C ALA A 336 -0.01 9.23 22.96
N MET A 337 1.08 8.89 23.64
CA MET A 337 2.17 9.81 23.96
C MET A 337 3.41 9.41 23.17
N GLY A 338 3.93 10.33 22.39
CA GLY A 338 5.19 10.21 21.63
C GLY A 338 6.22 11.25 22.08
N GLU A 339 7.43 11.12 21.57
CA GLU A 339 8.51 12.07 21.88
C GLU A 339 8.26 13.47 21.32
N THR A 340 7.63 13.56 20.14
CA THR A 340 7.45 14.81 19.40
C THR A 340 6.03 15.37 19.51
N PHE A 341 5.02 14.53 19.65
CA PHE A 341 3.62 14.96 19.81
C PHE A 341 2.78 13.89 20.51
N ASN A 342 1.63 14.33 21.06
CA ASN A 342 0.65 13.46 21.66
C ASN A 342 -0.62 13.43 20.79
N GLU A 343 -1.27 12.27 20.74
CA GLU A 343 -2.49 12.05 19.96
C GLU A 343 -3.60 11.50 20.86
N THR A 344 -4.82 11.98 20.67
CA THR A 344 -6.01 11.49 21.35
C THR A 344 -6.99 10.96 20.32
N LEU A 345 -7.41 9.70 20.48
CA LEU A 345 -8.33 9.00 19.60
C LEU A 345 -9.54 8.55 20.40
N SER A 346 -10.74 8.92 19.94
CA SER A 346 -12.00 8.51 20.58
C SER A 346 -12.77 7.57 19.65
N VAL A 347 -13.28 6.50 20.22
CA VAL A 347 -14.06 5.47 19.52
C VAL A 347 -15.40 5.30 20.24
N GLU A 348 -16.51 5.48 19.55
CA GLU A 348 -17.83 5.23 20.07
C GLU A 348 -18.21 3.75 19.86
N LEU A 349 -18.55 3.05 20.95
CA LEU A 349 -19.06 1.68 20.93
C LEU A 349 -20.56 1.68 21.16
N LYS A 350 -21.34 1.12 20.24
CA LYS A 350 -22.77 0.88 20.34
C LYS A 350 -23.01 -0.60 20.64
N VAL A 351 -23.66 -0.89 21.75
CA VAL A 351 -23.98 -2.25 22.14
C VAL A 351 -25.48 -2.51 21.90
N TYR A 352 -25.78 -3.55 21.14
CA TYR A 352 -27.14 -4.00 20.87
C TYR A 352 -27.56 -5.06 21.87
N ASN A 353 -28.70 -4.83 22.52
CA ASN A 353 -29.24 -5.71 23.56
C ASN A 353 -29.94 -6.96 22.97
N PHE A 354 -29.30 -7.61 22.00
CA PHE A 354 -29.69 -8.93 21.54
C PHE A 354 -28.42 -9.72 21.19
N THR A 355 -28.44 -11.00 21.54
CA THR A 355 -27.39 -11.91 21.08
C THR A 355 -27.71 -12.29 19.66
N LEU A 356 -26.74 -12.14 18.73
CA LEU A 356 -26.80 -12.79 17.44
C LEU A 356 -26.64 -14.30 17.70
N HIS A 357 -27.72 -14.96 18.09
CA HIS A 357 -27.75 -16.42 18.15
C HIS A 357 -27.46 -16.91 16.74
N GLY A 358 -26.34 -17.56 16.63
CA GLY A 358 -25.84 -18.05 15.35
C GLY A 358 -26.87 -18.92 14.66
N HIS A 359 -26.66 -19.13 13.40
CA HIS A 359 -27.38 -19.97 12.42
C HIS A 359 -27.98 -21.32 12.92
N HIS A 360 -27.76 -21.69 14.17
CA HIS A 360 -28.30 -22.90 14.78
C HIS A 360 -29.82 -22.85 15.06
N ASP A 361 -30.37 -21.68 15.40
CA ASP A 361 -31.81 -21.59 15.75
C ASP A 361 -32.70 -21.56 14.50
N THR A 362 -32.27 -20.99 13.41
CA THR A 362 -32.98 -21.04 12.12
C THR A 362 -32.97 -22.46 11.54
N LEU A 363 -31.89 -23.22 11.71
CA LEU A 363 -31.81 -24.62 11.33
C LEU A 363 -32.72 -25.51 12.21
N ASN A 364 -32.81 -25.25 13.52
CA ASN A 364 -33.71 -25.97 14.42
C ASN A 364 -35.16 -25.69 14.07
N THR A 365 -35.53 -24.45 13.77
CA THR A 365 -36.93 -24.10 13.40
C THR A 365 -37.28 -24.73 12.04
N ALA A 366 -36.39 -24.70 11.06
CA ALA A 366 -36.58 -25.34 9.76
C ALA A 366 -36.70 -26.87 9.90
N TYR A 367 -35.90 -27.49 10.77
CA TYR A 367 -35.94 -28.92 11.04
C TYR A 367 -37.22 -29.33 11.75
N THR A 368 -37.69 -28.57 12.77
CA THR A 368 -38.94 -28.85 13.48
C THR A 368 -40.16 -28.69 12.58
N THR A 369 -40.19 -27.67 11.70
CA THR A 369 -41.27 -27.51 10.72
C THR A 369 -41.27 -28.65 9.67
N LEU A 370 -40.09 -29.05 9.18
CA LEU A 370 -39.97 -30.17 8.25
C LEU A 370 -40.46 -31.49 8.86
N VAL A 371 -40.05 -31.78 10.10
CA VAL A 371 -40.49 -32.98 10.83
C VAL A 371 -42.03 -32.92 11.06
N GLY A 372 -42.57 -31.76 11.44
CA GLY A 372 -44.02 -31.56 11.58
C GLY A 372 -44.78 -31.80 10.27
N CYS A 373 -44.29 -31.31 9.15
CA CYS A 373 -44.88 -31.55 7.83
C CYS A 373 -44.86 -33.06 7.44
N ILE A 374 -43.71 -33.73 7.65
CA ILE A 374 -43.61 -35.17 7.38
C ILE A 374 -44.56 -35.97 8.24
N LEU A 375 -44.67 -35.70 9.53
CA LEU A 375 -45.60 -36.36 10.44
C LEU A 375 -47.06 -36.12 10.02
N SER A 376 -47.43 -34.95 9.59
CA SER A 376 -48.79 -34.68 9.10
C SER A 376 -49.15 -35.44 7.86
N VAL A 377 -48.21 -35.53 6.89
CA VAL A 377 -48.40 -36.34 5.66
C VAL A 377 -48.52 -37.82 5.97
N VAL A 378 -47.69 -38.34 6.89
CA VAL A 378 -47.76 -39.74 7.33
C VAL A 378 -49.11 -40.05 7.98
N LEU A 379 -49.61 -39.17 8.86
CA LEU A 379 -50.90 -39.32 9.49
C LEU A 379 -52.07 -39.31 8.50
N VAL A 380 -52.01 -38.45 7.47
CA VAL A 380 -53.02 -38.44 6.38
C VAL A 380 -52.97 -39.72 5.57
N LEU A 381 -51.77 -40.21 5.27
CA LEU A 381 -51.64 -41.52 4.53
C LEU A 381 -52.16 -42.70 5.38
N ILE A 382 -51.89 -42.73 6.70
CA ILE A 382 -52.41 -43.73 7.62
C ILE A 382 -53.93 -43.64 7.67
N TYR A 383 -54.50 -42.42 7.75
CA TYR A 383 -55.96 -42.23 7.74
C TYR A 383 -56.58 -42.72 6.44
N LEU A 384 -56.02 -42.43 5.30
CA LEU A 384 -56.47 -42.89 4.00
C LEU A 384 -56.35 -44.42 3.84
N TYR A 385 -55.35 -45.04 4.45
CA TYR A 385 -55.15 -46.50 4.42
C TYR A 385 -56.11 -47.22 5.35
N LEU A 386 -56.43 -46.62 6.52
CA LEU A 386 -57.33 -47.25 7.49
C LEU A 386 -58.83 -46.97 7.24
N THR A 387 -59.19 -46.00 6.37
CA THR A 387 -60.57 -45.79 5.97
C THR A 387 -60.93 -46.79 4.87
N PRO A 388 -61.81 -47.75 5.17
CA PRO A 388 -62.22 -48.75 4.16
C PRO A 388 -62.99 -48.04 3.05
N CYS A 389 -62.53 -48.23 1.81
CA CYS A 389 -63.24 -47.84 0.62
C CYS A 389 -64.55 -48.61 0.58
N ARG A 390 -65.69 -47.97 0.87
CA ARG A 390 -66.97 -48.46 0.48
C ARG A 390 -67.13 -48.33 -1.02
N CYS A 391 -66.73 -49.38 -1.74
CA CYS A 391 -67.12 -49.57 -3.14
C CYS A 391 -68.62 -49.78 -3.22
N TRP A 392 -69.35 -48.80 -3.75
CA TRP A 392 -70.70 -48.99 -4.17
C TRP A 392 -70.75 -49.19 -5.70
N CYS A 393 -70.82 -50.47 -6.11
CA CYS A 393 -71.19 -50.87 -7.43
C CYS A 393 -72.69 -50.93 -7.56
N ARG A 394 -73.28 -50.22 -8.51
CA ARG A 394 -74.56 -50.47 -9.22
C ARG A 394 -74.53 -49.46 -10.37
N GLY A 395 -74.66 -49.89 -11.59
CA GLY A 395 -75.50 -50.84 -12.34
C GLY A 395 -76.03 -49.99 -13.49
N VAL A 396 -75.71 -50.42 -14.66
CA VAL A 396 -76.18 -50.20 -16.02
C VAL A 396 -77.53 -49.50 -16.14
N GLU A 397 -77.64 -48.44 -16.96
CA GLU A 397 -78.54 -48.34 -18.13
C GLU A 397 -78.39 -47.02 -18.90
N LYS A 398 -78.27 -47.07 -20.20
CA LYS A 398 -78.45 -46.00 -21.20
C LYS A 398 -79.92 -45.94 -21.63
N PRO A 399 -80.44 -44.95 -22.41
CA PRO A 399 -79.93 -43.72 -22.98
C PRO A 399 -80.96 -42.55 -22.93
N SER A 400 -80.63 -41.41 -23.37
CA SER A 400 -81.31 -40.53 -24.35
C SER A 400 -81.27 -39.03 -23.99
N SER A 401 -80.70 -38.31 -24.92
CA SER A 401 -81.04 -36.99 -25.49
C SER A 401 -81.68 -35.87 -24.56
N HIS A 402 -81.15 -34.75 -24.56
CA HIS A 402 -81.54 -33.45 -25.07
C HIS A 402 -80.77 -32.30 -24.41
N GLN A 403 -80.15 -31.49 -25.27
CA GLN A 403 -80.21 -30.06 -25.39
C GLN A 403 -80.34 -29.20 -24.13
N GLY A 404 -79.42 -28.23 -24.09
CA GLY A 404 -79.72 -26.89 -23.53
C GLY A 404 -78.62 -26.22 -22.75
N ASP A 405 -77.99 -25.31 -23.43
CA ASP A 405 -77.56 -24.00 -23.03
C ASP A 405 -76.65 -23.72 -21.79
N SER A 406 -75.48 -23.24 -22.17
CA SER A 406 -74.89 -21.95 -21.80
C SER A 406 -74.38 -21.71 -20.39
N LEU A 407 -73.24 -21.06 -20.46
CA LEU A 407 -72.63 -20.07 -19.56
C LEU A 407 -71.52 -20.54 -18.60
N SER A 408 -70.35 -20.10 -19.08
CA SER A 408 -69.31 -19.34 -18.39
C SER A 408 -68.59 -19.91 -17.22
N SER A 409 -67.35 -19.68 -17.34
CA SER A 409 -66.33 -19.32 -16.33
C SER A 409 -65.25 -20.34 -16.06
N SER A 410 -64.13 -19.95 -16.62
CA SER A 410 -62.81 -19.81 -16.02
C SER A 410 -62.26 -20.94 -15.14
N MET A 411 -61.02 -21.10 -15.35
CA MET A 411 -59.95 -21.50 -14.46
C MET A 411 -59.25 -22.80 -14.79
N LEU A 412 -58.01 -22.61 -15.11
CA LEU A 412 -56.83 -23.35 -14.68
C LEU A 412 -56.86 -24.86 -14.60
N SER A 413 -55.95 -25.45 -15.26
CA SER A 413 -55.01 -26.42 -14.70
C SER A 413 -54.11 -27.00 -15.79
N THR A 414 -52.85 -26.88 -15.51
CA THR A 414 -51.92 -27.90 -15.02
C THR A 414 -51.57 -28.99 -16.04
N THR A 415 -50.32 -28.98 -16.36
CA THR A 415 -49.39 -30.11 -16.51
C THR A 415 -50.00 -31.54 -16.67
N PRO A 416 -49.39 -32.52 -17.23
CA PRO A 416 -48.02 -32.95 -16.98
C PRO A 416 -47.24 -33.70 -18.08
N ASN A 417 -45.94 -33.89 -17.77
CA ASN A 417 -45.10 -35.08 -18.00
C ASN A 417 -45.11 -35.83 -19.32
N HIS A 418 -43.94 -36.03 -19.87
CA HIS A 418 -43.28 -37.34 -19.94
C HIS A 418 -41.89 -37.24 -20.57
N ASP A 419 -40.89 -37.68 -19.80
CA ASP A 419 -39.68 -38.34 -20.30
C ASP A 419 -40.01 -39.68 -20.94
N PRO A 420 -39.15 -40.43 -21.62
CA PRO A 420 -37.68 -40.40 -21.63
C PRO A 420 -36.96 -40.79 -22.95
N MET A 421 -35.62 -40.73 -22.86
CA MET A 421 -34.59 -41.56 -23.44
C MET A 421 -34.06 -41.33 -24.87
N ALA A 422 -32.74 -41.13 -24.83
CA ALA A 422 -31.66 -41.76 -25.58
C ALA A 422 -31.21 -41.21 -26.94
N GLY A 423 -29.96 -40.77 -26.93
CA GLY A 423 -29.01 -41.19 -27.98
C GLY A 423 -28.58 -40.13 -28.98
N GLY A 424 -27.30 -39.73 -28.88
CA GLY A 424 -26.48 -39.66 -30.09
C GLY A 424 -26.17 -38.30 -30.69
N ASP A 425 -24.96 -37.88 -30.42
CA ASP A 425 -23.96 -37.26 -31.33
C ASP A 425 -24.31 -36.13 -32.32
N LYS A 426 -23.38 -35.18 -32.25
CA LYS A 426 -22.75 -34.36 -33.29
C LYS A 426 -23.27 -32.96 -33.59
N ASP A 427 -22.27 -32.07 -33.33
CA ASP A 427 -21.78 -30.94 -34.14
C ASP A 427 -22.77 -29.92 -34.72
N ASP A 428 -22.31 -28.72 -34.52
CA ASP A 428 -22.32 -27.55 -35.39
C ASP A 428 -23.06 -26.32 -34.87
N GLY A 429 -22.23 -25.26 -34.85
CA GLY A 429 -22.52 -23.90 -34.47
C GLY A 429 -23.74 -23.27 -35.12
N PHE A 430 -24.20 -22.24 -34.50
CA PHE A 430 -24.64 -21.03 -35.20
C PHE A 430 -24.98 -19.90 -34.19
N ASP A 431 -24.36 -18.83 -34.45
CA ASP A 431 -24.58 -17.43 -34.07
C ASP A 431 -26.08 -17.05 -34.02
N ARG A 432 -26.55 -16.41 -32.96
CA ARG A 432 -27.77 -15.58 -33.00
C ARG A 432 -27.64 -14.32 -32.19
N ARG A 433 -27.31 -13.24 -32.93
CA ARG A 433 -27.57 -11.85 -32.56
C ARG A 433 -29.08 -11.65 -32.39
N VAL A 434 -29.45 -11.00 -31.30
CA VAL A 434 -30.79 -10.38 -31.17
C VAL A 434 -30.63 -8.89 -31.24
N ALA A 435 -31.15 -8.32 -32.31
CA ALA A 435 -31.31 -6.89 -32.55
C ALA A 435 -32.56 -6.38 -31.83
N PHE A 436 -32.47 -5.26 -31.15
CA PHE A 436 -33.62 -4.47 -30.75
C PHE A 436 -33.74 -3.24 -31.63
N LEU A 437 -34.91 -3.03 -32.16
CA LEU A 437 -35.36 -1.98 -33.07
C LEU A 437 -35.57 -0.64 -32.28
N GLU A 438 -35.07 0.44 -32.88
CA GLU A 438 -35.52 1.80 -32.62
C GLU A 438 -36.83 2.12 -33.37
N PRO A 439 -37.63 3.08 -32.92
CA PRO A 439 -38.56 3.75 -33.81
C PRO A 439 -38.10 5.20 -34.12
N ALA A 440 -38.27 5.53 -35.40
CA ALA A 440 -37.84 6.73 -36.07
C ALA A 440 -38.75 7.96 -35.87
N GLY A 441 -38.15 9.12 -36.04
CA GLY A 441 -38.41 10.50 -36.21
C GLY A 441 -39.82 11.04 -36.56
N PRO A 442 -40.04 12.27 -36.99
CA PRO A 442 -39.18 13.14 -37.80
C PRO A 442 -39.25 14.65 -37.47
N GLY A 443 -38.45 15.47 -38.20
CA GLY A 443 -38.79 16.87 -38.40
C GLY A 443 -37.63 17.85 -38.61
N GLN A 444 -37.47 18.24 -39.83
CA GLN A 444 -36.57 19.19 -40.49
C GLN A 444 -36.61 20.64 -39.99
N GLY A 445 -35.51 21.38 -40.25
CA GLY A 445 -35.49 22.83 -40.40
C GLY A 445 -34.12 23.48 -40.22
N GLN A 446 -33.34 23.55 -41.23
CA GLN A 446 -32.71 24.60 -42.03
C GLN A 446 -31.97 25.76 -41.31
N ASN A 447 -30.67 25.84 -41.67
CA ASN A 447 -29.88 26.99 -42.17
C ASN A 447 -29.64 28.25 -41.31
N GLY A 448 -28.34 28.57 -41.17
CA GLY A 448 -27.87 29.92 -40.89
C GLY A 448 -26.37 30.03 -40.66
N LYS A 449 -25.62 30.19 -41.76
CA LYS A 449 -24.24 30.71 -41.76
C LYS A 449 -24.21 32.12 -41.20
N LEU A 450 -23.14 32.52 -40.48
CA LEU A 450 -22.36 33.73 -40.70
C LEU A 450 -21.13 33.81 -39.81
N LYS A 451 -19.97 34.05 -40.41
CA LYS A 451 -18.68 34.56 -39.91
C LYS A 451 -18.68 36.09 -40.03
N PRO A 452 -17.60 36.83 -39.69
CA PRO A 452 -16.74 36.96 -38.50
C PRO A 452 -16.62 38.45 -38.06
N GLY A 453 -15.91 38.75 -37.00
CA GLY A 453 -15.45 40.13 -36.82
C GLY A 453 -14.99 40.54 -35.41
N ASN A 454 -13.69 40.76 -35.29
CA ASN A 454 -12.94 41.85 -34.65
C ASN A 454 -12.81 41.99 -33.12
N THR A 455 -11.57 41.73 -32.69
CA THR A 455 -10.59 42.60 -31.98
C THR A 455 -11.00 43.42 -30.77
N LEU A 456 -10.35 43.08 -29.63
CA LEU A 456 -9.58 43.84 -28.60
C LEU A 456 -10.33 44.90 -27.76
N PRO A 457 -9.90 45.27 -26.53
CA PRO A 457 -8.57 45.18 -25.92
C PRO A 457 -8.52 44.73 -24.44
N VAL A 458 -7.29 44.46 -24.02
CA VAL A 458 -6.77 44.23 -22.65
C VAL A 458 -6.93 45.50 -21.77
N PRO A 459 -7.04 45.33 -20.44
CA PRO A 459 -6.19 46.10 -19.55
C PRO A 459 -5.33 45.21 -18.65
N GLU A 460 -4.06 45.56 -18.64
CA GLU A 460 -3.07 45.22 -17.61
C GLU A 460 -3.55 45.58 -16.19
N ALA A 461 -3.32 44.70 -15.24
CA ALA A 461 -3.07 45.08 -13.86
C ALA A 461 -2.10 44.08 -13.23
N THR A 462 -0.95 44.56 -12.99
CA THR A 462 0.17 44.10 -12.16
C THR A 462 -0.26 43.49 -10.82
N GLY A 463 0.27 42.29 -10.53
CA GLY A 463 0.19 41.68 -9.22
C GLY A 463 1.09 40.47 -9.17
N LYS A 464 2.39 40.69 -8.87
CA LYS A 464 3.39 39.67 -8.58
C LYS A 464 2.98 38.86 -7.35
N GLY A 465 2.70 37.62 -7.54
CA GLY A 465 2.65 36.61 -6.51
C GLY A 465 3.34 35.34 -7.01
N GLN A 466 4.65 35.36 -7.01
CA GLN A 466 5.48 34.18 -7.22
C GLN A 466 5.26 33.22 -6.04
N ARG A 467 4.43 32.21 -6.20
CA ARG A 467 4.50 31.02 -5.34
C ARG A 467 5.71 30.22 -5.78
N ARG A 468 6.72 30.18 -4.91
CA ARG A 468 7.84 29.26 -5.03
C ARG A 468 7.29 27.84 -5.00
N MET A 469 7.50 27.08 -6.08
CA MET A 469 7.64 25.65 -6.02
C MET A 469 8.71 25.36 -4.96
N SER A 470 8.36 24.61 -3.94
CA SER A 470 9.33 24.09 -2.98
C SER A 470 10.23 23.11 -3.73
N ASP A 471 11.42 23.55 -4.03
CA ASP A 471 12.48 22.69 -4.54
C ASP A 471 12.79 21.59 -3.52
N PRO A 472 13.06 20.37 -3.97
CA PRO A 472 13.46 19.26 -3.10
C PRO A 472 14.84 19.46 -2.41
N GLU A 473 15.51 20.58 -2.60
CA GLU A 473 16.79 20.88 -1.95
C GLU A 473 16.72 20.99 -0.41
N SER A 474 15.53 21.08 0.18
CA SER A 474 15.40 21.16 1.65
C SER A 474 15.64 19.83 2.39
N VAL A 475 15.80 18.70 1.68
CA VAL A 475 16.05 17.40 2.32
C VAL A 475 17.52 17.20 2.70
N SER A 476 18.45 18.01 2.14
CA SER A 476 19.86 17.95 2.52
C SER A 476 20.19 18.66 3.85
N SER A 477 19.25 19.43 4.42
CA SER A 477 19.49 20.16 5.68
C SER A 477 19.14 19.37 6.95
N VAL A 478 18.57 18.18 6.83
CA VAL A 478 18.22 17.34 8.00
C VAL A 478 19.45 16.64 8.62
N PHE A 479 20.60 16.67 7.94
CA PHE A 479 21.83 16.06 8.43
C PHE A 479 22.84 17.04 9.06
N SER A 480 22.50 18.33 9.20
CA SER A 480 23.46 19.32 9.74
C SER A 480 23.45 19.49 11.26
N ASP A 481 22.52 18.84 11.98
CA ASP A 481 22.33 19.08 13.42
C ASP A 481 22.70 17.91 14.35
N THR A 482 23.43 16.90 13.87
CA THR A 482 24.08 15.97 14.79
C THR A 482 25.53 16.41 15.05
N PRO A 483 25.91 16.78 16.29
CA PRO A 483 27.30 17.07 16.59
C PRO A 483 28.13 15.81 16.38
N ILE A 484 29.08 15.88 15.46
CA ILE A 484 30.12 14.87 15.31
C ILE A 484 30.99 14.96 16.56
N VAL A 485 30.78 14.04 17.51
CA VAL A 485 31.72 13.84 18.61
C VAL A 485 32.91 13.10 18.00
N VAL A 486 34.07 13.73 18.10
CA VAL A 486 35.38 13.26 17.67
C VAL A 486 35.81 12.03 18.50
#